data_97a7fc0a6e2b9ee0be5366940caee4ca
#
_entry.id   97a7fc0a6e2b9ee0be5366940caee4ca
#
_cell.length_a   1.000
_cell.length_b   1.000
_cell.length_c   1.000
_cell.angle_alpha   90.00
_cell.angle_beta   90.00
_cell.angle_gamma   90.00
#
_symmetry.space_group_name_H-M   'P 1'
#
loop_
_entity.id
_entity.type
_entity.pdbx_description
1 polymer ?
#
loop_
_entity_poly.entity_id
_entity_poly.type
_entity_poly.pdbx_seq_one_letter_code
_entity_poly.pdbx_strand_id
1 'polypeptide(L)'
;DREVPALADVVIHEVLHVSNSRPFFPASMFSVLVNKMAVLRVRGKKATDAIHLSFYMLSGELLRRYALPDHVDQGETSGFYGRAPSLHQQLKPLFDQFMSGEVATGSFTEQYAAITAAWYSAGGEFQEQ
;
A
#
# COMPACT_ATOMS: atom_id res chain seq x y z
N ASP A 1 -13.62 -21.07 5.15
CA ASP A 1 -13.24 -21.10 3.74
C ASP A 1 -12.25 -19.99 3.41
N ARG A 2 -11.12 -20.35 2.87
CA ARG A 2 -10.05 -19.40 2.54
C ARG A 2 -10.35 -18.55 1.31
N GLU A 3 -11.19 -19.02 0.40
CA GLU A 3 -11.50 -18.30 -0.83
C GLU A 3 -12.34 -17.06 -0.59
N VAL A 4 -13.28 -17.12 0.36
CA VAL A 4 -14.14 -15.98 0.65
C VAL A 4 -13.38 -14.80 1.24
N PRO A 5 -12.49 -14.99 2.26
CA PRO A 5 -11.66 -13.91 2.77
C PRO A 5 -10.73 -13.30 1.71
N ALA A 6 -10.11 -14.13 0.86
CA ALA A 6 -9.24 -13.64 -0.20
C ALA A 6 -10.03 -12.83 -1.24
N LEU A 7 -11.24 -13.27 -1.60
CA LEU A 7 -12.09 -12.54 -2.52
C LEU A 7 -12.53 -11.20 -1.94
N ALA A 8 -12.89 -11.16 -0.66
CA ALA A 8 -13.27 -9.91 0.00
C ALA A 8 -12.11 -8.90 0.00
N ASP A 9 -10.89 -9.36 0.27
CA ASP A 9 -9.69 -8.53 0.21
C ASP A 9 -9.49 -7.95 -1.20
N VAL A 10 -9.63 -8.78 -2.23
CA VAL A 10 -9.53 -8.33 -3.62
C VAL A 10 -10.59 -7.27 -3.94
N VAL A 11 -11.82 -7.46 -3.49
CA VAL A 11 -12.89 -6.48 -3.71
C VAL A 11 -12.56 -5.14 -3.05
N ILE A 12 -12.08 -5.17 -1.80
CA ILE A 12 -11.68 -3.95 -1.09
C ILE A 12 -10.52 -3.27 -1.83
N HIS A 13 -9.54 -4.04 -2.28
CA HIS A 13 -8.41 -3.55 -3.06
C HIS A 13 -8.88 -2.81 -4.32
N GLU A 14 -9.81 -3.39 -5.07
CA GLU A 14 -10.35 -2.78 -6.29
C GLU A 14 -11.16 -1.52 -5.98
N VAL A 15 -11.91 -1.50 -4.88
CA VAL A 15 -12.63 -0.31 -4.44
C VAL A 15 -11.64 0.83 -4.12
N LEU A 16 -10.51 0.52 -3.49
CA LEU A 16 -9.48 1.51 -3.22
C LEU A 16 -8.88 2.08 -4.51
N HIS A 17 -8.66 1.25 -5.54
CA HIS A 17 -8.22 1.72 -6.84
C HIS A 17 -9.21 2.69 -7.47
N VAL A 18 -10.49 2.35 -7.46
CA VAL A 18 -11.54 3.21 -8.01
C VAL A 18 -11.60 4.54 -7.26
N SER A 19 -11.54 4.51 -5.93
CA SER A 19 -11.55 5.71 -5.11
C SER A 19 -10.35 6.60 -5.40
N ASN A 20 -9.17 6.01 -5.58
CA ASN A 20 -7.95 6.75 -5.87
C ASN A 20 -7.98 7.40 -7.26
N SER A 21 -8.58 6.73 -8.24
CA SER A 21 -8.60 7.23 -9.63
C SER A 21 -9.71 8.24 -9.90
N ARG A 22 -10.64 8.46 -8.97
CA ARG A 22 -11.73 9.38 -9.16
C ARG A 22 -11.31 10.84 -8.93
N PRO A 23 -11.60 11.74 -9.88
CA PRO A 23 -11.25 13.16 -9.70
C PRO A 23 -12.03 13.86 -8.59
N PHE A 24 -13.09 13.22 -8.07
CA PHE A 24 -13.89 13.77 -6.97
C PHE A 24 -13.21 13.70 -5.60
N PHE A 25 -12.09 12.99 -5.51
CA PHE A 25 -11.37 12.84 -4.25
C PHE A 25 -9.93 13.32 -4.42
N PRO A 26 -9.71 14.61 -4.77
CA PRO A 26 -8.36 15.14 -4.98
C PRO A 26 -7.50 15.13 -3.72
N ALA A 27 -8.15 15.07 -2.55
CA ALA A 27 -7.47 15.00 -1.26
C ALA A 27 -7.34 13.58 -0.74
N SER A 28 -7.60 12.55 -1.55
CA SER A 28 -7.45 11.17 -1.11
C SER A 28 -5.99 10.88 -0.78
N MET A 29 -5.77 10.04 0.22
CA MET A 29 -4.43 9.68 0.67
C MET A 29 -3.57 9.16 -0.50
N PHE A 30 -4.14 8.36 -1.38
CA PHE A 30 -3.40 7.74 -2.46
C PHE A 30 -3.02 8.75 -3.55
N SER A 31 -3.89 9.72 -3.86
CA SER A 31 -3.56 10.79 -4.78
C SER A 31 -2.43 11.67 -4.25
N VAL A 32 -2.48 11.98 -2.97
CA VAL A 32 -1.41 12.72 -2.29
C VAL A 32 -0.10 11.93 -2.36
N LEU A 33 -0.17 10.61 -2.13
CA LEU A 33 1.00 9.75 -2.16
C LEU A 33 1.64 9.71 -3.56
N VAL A 34 0.81 9.60 -4.61
CA VAL A 34 1.30 9.65 -6.00
C VAL A 34 2.06 10.95 -6.27
N ASN A 35 1.49 12.07 -5.84
CA ASN A 35 2.10 13.38 -6.05
C ASN A 35 3.41 13.54 -5.28
N LYS A 36 3.47 13.07 -4.04
CA LYS A 36 4.69 13.10 -3.24
C LYS A 36 5.78 12.23 -3.83
N MET A 37 5.42 11.04 -4.33
CA MET A 37 6.36 10.17 -5.04
C MET A 37 6.90 10.82 -6.31
N ALA A 38 6.03 11.49 -7.08
CA ALA A 38 6.44 12.17 -8.31
C ALA A 38 7.46 13.28 -8.04
N VAL A 39 7.29 14.03 -6.96
CA VAL A 39 8.25 15.06 -6.53
C VAL A 39 9.63 14.43 -6.27
N LEU A 40 9.66 13.21 -5.74
CA LEU A 40 10.89 12.47 -5.46
C LEU A 40 11.32 11.60 -6.66
N ARG A 41 10.74 11.85 -7.84
CA ARG A 41 11.07 11.18 -9.09
C ARG A 41 10.72 9.69 -9.13
N VAL A 42 9.76 9.26 -8.31
CA VAL A 42 9.18 7.93 -8.39
C VAL A 42 7.88 8.04 -9.17
N ARG A 43 7.89 7.56 -10.40
CA ARG A 43 6.78 7.72 -11.36
C ARG A 43 6.52 6.43 -12.13
N GLY A 44 5.38 6.39 -12.82
CA GLY A 44 5.01 5.28 -13.70
C GLY A 44 4.87 3.98 -12.94
N LYS A 45 5.42 2.91 -13.49
CA LYS A 45 5.31 1.57 -12.90
C LYS A 45 5.89 1.51 -11.48
N LYS A 46 6.97 2.23 -11.22
CA LYS A 46 7.58 2.26 -9.88
C LYS A 46 6.62 2.81 -8.84
N ALA A 47 5.94 3.90 -9.16
CA ALA A 47 4.94 4.47 -8.26
C ALA A 47 3.74 3.55 -8.12
N THR A 48 3.27 2.98 -9.23
CA THR A 48 2.12 2.05 -9.22
C THR A 48 2.40 0.84 -8.34
N ASP A 49 3.56 0.22 -8.46
CA ASP A 49 3.92 -0.94 -7.65
C ASP A 49 3.98 -0.59 -6.16
N ALA A 50 4.58 0.54 -5.81
CA ALA A 50 4.67 0.97 -4.42
C ALA A 50 3.30 1.33 -3.83
N ILE A 51 2.41 1.92 -4.62
CA ILE A 51 1.05 2.22 -4.19
C ILE A 51 0.22 0.96 -4.05
N HIS A 52 0.38 0.00 -4.95
CA HIS A 52 -0.25 -1.32 -4.83
C HIS A 52 0.09 -1.97 -3.49
N LEU A 53 1.33 -1.84 -3.05
CA LEU A 53 1.75 -2.36 -1.76
C LEU A 53 0.89 -1.77 -0.63
N SER A 54 0.64 -0.45 -0.67
CA SER A 54 -0.23 0.20 0.33
C SER A 54 -1.67 -0.29 0.26
N PHE A 55 -2.19 -0.55 -0.93
CA PHE A 55 -3.54 -1.07 -1.10
C PHE A 55 -3.70 -2.45 -0.47
N TYR A 56 -2.73 -3.34 -0.69
CA TYR A 56 -2.76 -4.67 -0.08
C TYR A 56 -2.69 -4.59 1.45
N MET A 57 -1.84 -3.73 1.99
CA MET A 57 -1.75 -3.56 3.44
C MET A 57 -3.04 -3.00 4.03
N LEU A 58 -3.62 -1.99 3.37
CA LEU A 58 -4.84 -1.35 3.87
C LEU A 58 -6.05 -2.27 3.78
N SER A 59 -6.24 -2.95 2.65
CA SER A 59 -7.39 -3.85 2.49
C SER A 59 -7.32 -5.01 3.48
N GLY A 60 -6.15 -5.58 3.69
CA GLY A 60 -5.95 -6.64 4.67
C GLY A 60 -6.25 -6.18 6.10
N GLU A 61 -5.78 -4.99 6.47
CA GLU A 61 -6.01 -4.44 7.80
C GLU A 61 -7.49 -4.13 8.05
N LEU A 62 -8.18 -3.54 7.06
CA LEU A 62 -9.60 -3.26 7.19
C LEU A 62 -10.40 -4.55 7.35
N LEU A 63 -10.04 -5.59 6.61
CA LEU A 63 -10.72 -6.86 6.70
C LEU A 63 -10.52 -7.51 8.08
N ARG A 64 -9.29 -7.46 8.62
CA ARG A 64 -9.02 -7.98 9.97
C ARG A 64 -9.78 -7.22 11.05
N ARG A 65 -9.85 -5.88 10.94
CA ARG A 65 -10.50 -5.05 11.97
C ARG A 65 -12.00 -5.21 12.01
N TYR A 66 -12.63 -5.36 10.85
CA TYR A 66 -14.07 -5.22 10.75
C TYR A 66 -14.81 -6.51 10.43
N ALA A 67 -14.13 -7.57 10.04
CA ALA A 67 -14.79 -8.81 9.63
C ALA A 67 -14.07 -10.08 10.04
N LEU A 68 -12.77 -10.21 9.77
CA LEU A 68 -12.05 -11.47 9.86
C LEU A 68 -10.70 -11.28 10.58
N PRO A 69 -10.68 -11.35 11.92
CA PRO A 69 -9.46 -11.05 12.70
C PRO A 69 -8.23 -11.86 12.31
N ASP A 70 -8.41 -13.08 11.80
CA ASP A 70 -7.30 -13.96 11.43
C ASP A 70 -6.92 -13.89 9.95
N HIS A 71 -7.49 -12.93 9.21
CA HIS A 71 -7.22 -12.81 7.78
C HIS A 71 -5.74 -12.49 7.49
N VAL A 72 -5.16 -13.22 6.55
CA VAL A 72 -3.82 -12.98 6.03
C VAL A 72 -3.93 -12.12 4.78
N ASP A 73 -3.13 -11.05 4.69
CA ASP A 73 -3.17 -10.11 3.58
C ASP A 73 -3.09 -10.81 2.23
N GLN A 74 -3.91 -10.37 1.28
CA GLN A 74 -3.85 -10.85 -0.09
C GLN A 74 -2.47 -10.60 -0.71
N GLY A 75 -1.78 -9.54 -0.30
CA GLY A 75 -0.41 -9.27 -0.73
C GLY A 75 0.55 -10.40 -0.38
N GLU A 76 0.33 -11.10 0.74
CA GLU A 76 1.13 -12.25 1.11
C GLU A 76 0.69 -13.50 0.36
N THR A 77 -0.61 -13.80 0.36
CA THR A 77 -1.11 -15.03 -0.28
C THR A 77 -0.92 -15.03 -1.80
N SER A 78 -0.96 -13.86 -2.44
CA SER A 78 -0.72 -13.73 -3.88
C SER A 78 0.77 -13.70 -4.23
N GLY A 79 1.65 -13.55 -3.24
CA GLY A 79 3.08 -13.39 -3.46
C GLY A 79 3.53 -11.97 -3.76
N PHE A 80 2.62 -10.99 -3.73
CA PHE A 80 2.99 -9.61 -4.06
C PHE A 80 4.04 -9.05 -3.11
N TYR A 81 3.90 -9.27 -1.80
CA TYR A 81 4.89 -8.81 -0.82
C TYR A 81 6.28 -9.43 -1.07
N GLY A 82 6.30 -10.65 -1.58
CA GLY A 82 7.55 -11.34 -1.91
C GLY A 82 8.27 -10.77 -3.13
N ARG A 83 7.61 -9.89 -3.91
CA ARG A 83 8.27 -9.18 -5.01
C ARG A 83 9.16 -8.04 -4.54
N ALA A 84 8.91 -7.51 -3.34
CA ALA A 84 9.70 -6.42 -2.75
C ALA A 84 9.74 -6.58 -1.23
N PRO A 85 10.33 -7.69 -0.72
CA PRO A 85 10.24 -7.98 0.71
C PRO A 85 10.89 -6.94 1.59
N SER A 86 12.02 -6.37 1.17
CA SER A 86 12.71 -5.36 1.97
C SER A 86 11.94 -4.05 2.04
N LEU A 87 11.28 -3.65 0.96
CA LEU A 87 10.42 -2.46 0.98
C LEU A 87 9.20 -2.69 1.87
N HIS A 88 8.55 -3.84 1.76
CA HIS A 88 7.43 -4.20 2.61
C HIS A 88 7.85 -4.15 4.09
N GLN A 89 9.01 -4.71 4.43
CA GLN A 89 9.53 -4.70 5.80
C GLN A 89 9.77 -3.28 6.32
N GLN A 90 10.23 -2.38 5.46
CA GLN A 90 10.49 -0.99 5.84
C GLN A 90 9.20 -0.18 6.00
N LEU A 91 8.19 -0.46 5.20
CA LEU A 91 6.93 0.30 5.21
C LEU A 91 5.95 -0.20 6.26
N LYS A 92 6.02 -1.48 6.63
CA LYS A 92 5.03 -2.09 7.56
C LYS A 92 4.99 -1.38 8.92
N PRO A 93 6.11 -1.06 9.59
CA PRO A 93 6.05 -0.33 10.87
C PRO A 93 5.39 1.04 10.73
N LEU A 94 5.68 1.77 9.66
CA LEU A 94 5.07 3.07 9.39
C LEU A 94 3.55 2.91 9.18
N PHE A 95 3.16 1.90 8.40
CA PHE A 95 1.75 1.61 8.17
C PHE A 95 1.03 1.28 9.47
N ASP A 96 1.62 0.45 10.33
CA ASP A 96 1.02 0.09 11.62
C ASP A 96 0.86 1.33 12.52
N GLN A 97 1.83 2.22 12.54
CA GLN A 97 1.74 3.48 13.29
C GLN A 97 0.62 4.38 12.76
N PHE A 98 0.46 4.43 11.46
CA PHE A 98 -0.63 5.18 10.84
C PHE A 98 -1.99 4.59 11.22
N MET A 99 -2.13 3.28 11.13
CA MET A 99 -3.39 2.60 11.45
C MET A 99 -3.75 2.67 12.93
N SER A 100 -2.77 2.80 13.82
CA SER A 100 -3.00 2.97 15.26
C SER A 100 -3.24 4.44 15.67
N GLY A 101 -3.12 5.37 14.73
CA GLY A 101 -3.30 6.80 15.00
C GLY A 101 -2.06 7.50 15.52
N GLU A 102 -0.91 6.83 15.59
CA GLU A 102 0.33 7.41 16.08
C GLU A 102 0.95 8.40 15.09
N VAL A 103 0.64 8.23 13.79
CA VAL A 103 1.17 9.05 12.71
C VAL A 103 0.01 9.63 11.91
N ALA A 104 0.00 10.94 11.71
CA ALA A 104 -1.04 11.62 10.93
C ALA A 104 -0.90 11.32 9.45
N THR A 105 -2.00 11.45 8.69
CA THR A 105 -2.06 11.14 7.26
C THR A 105 -0.99 11.87 6.45
N GLY A 106 -0.79 13.17 6.69
CA GLY A 106 0.23 13.95 5.97
C GLY A 106 1.64 13.43 6.20
N SER A 107 1.97 13.12 7.45
CA SER A 107 3.27 12.56 7.81
C SER A 107 3.45 11.15 7.24
N PHE A 108 2.39 10.34 7.28
CA PHE A 108 2.42 9.00 6.72
C PHE A 108 2.76 9.02 5.22
N THR A 109 2.05 9.85 4.44
CA THR A 109 2.27 9.92 3.00
C THR A 109 3.67 10.44 2.67
N GLU A 110 4.15 11.41 3.43
CA GLU A 110 5.49 11.97 3.24
C GLU A 110 6.57 10.93 3.53
N GLN A 111 6.48 10.22 4.65
CA GLN A 111 7.45 9.20 5.02
C GLN A 111 7.38 7.99 4.09
N TYR A 112 6.17 7.58 3.70
CA TYR A 112 5.99 6.48 2.76
C TYR A 112 6.70 6.78 1.43
N ALA A 113 6.49 7.97 0.88
CA ALA A 113 7.13 8.37 -0.36
C ALA A 113 8.66 8.43 -0.21
N ALA A 114 9.16 8.98 0.92
CA ALA A 114 10.59 9.10 1.16
C ALA A 114 11.27 7.73 1.29
N ILE A 115 10.68 6.81 2.02
CA ILE A 115 11.20 5.44 2.18
C ILE A 115 11.23 4.74 0.82
N THR A 116 10.15 4.85 0.05
CA THR A 116 10.04 4.26 -1.28
C THR A 116 11.11 4.82 -2.22
N ALA A 117 11.27 6.12 -2.26
CA ALA A 117 12.27 6.77 -3.11
C ALA A 117 13.69 6.36 -2.74
N ALA A 118 13.99 6.30 -1.45
CA ALA A 118 15.30 5.86 -0.97
C ALA A 118 15.57 4.40 -1.34
N TRP A 119 14.55 3.55 -1.25
CA TRP A 119 14.67 2.14 -1.61
C TRP A 119 15.01 1.97 -3.10
N TYR A 120 14.30 2.68 -3.98
CA TYR A 120 14.61 2.65 -5.42
C TYR A 120 16.00 3.23 -5.71
N SER A 121 16.38 4.32 -5.05
CA SER A 121 17.69 4.94 -5.22
C SER A 121 18.83 4.00 -4.81
N ALA A 122 18.59 3.13 -3.86
CA ALA A 122 19.57 2.14 -3.40
C ALA A 122 19.60 0.88 -4.28
N GLY A 123 18.88 0.89 -5.41
CA GLY A 123 18.86 -0.25 -6.33
C GLY A 123 17.70 -1.21 -6.12
N GLY A 124 16.74 -0.85 -5.26
CA GLY A 124 15.56 -1.68 -5.06
C GLY A 124 14.71 -1.78 -6.32
N GLU A 125 14.08 -2.93 -6.53
CA GLU A 125 13.14 -3.14 -7.61
C GLU A 125 12.17 -4.26 -7.24
N PHE A 126 10.94 -4.15 -7.77
CA PHE A 126 9.96 -5.22 -7.62
C PHE A 126 10.33 -6.36 -8.56
N GLN A 127 10.45 -7.55 -7.99
CA GLN A 127 10.79 -8.74 -8.78
C GLN A 127 9.60 -9.20 -9.61
N GLU A 128 9.86 -9.67 -10.83
CA GLU A 128 8.84 -10.30 -11.65
C GLU A 128 8.46 -11.67 -11.08
N GLN A 129 7.21 -12.03 -11.24
CA GLN A 129 6.73 -13.36 -10.86
C GLN A 129 6.63 -14.28 -12.05
#